data_4e6d3fba23cc91527a07e86a53cfe640
#
_entry.id   4e6d3fba23cc91527a07e86a53cfe640
#
_cell.length_a   1.000
_cell.length_b   1.000
_cell.length_c   1.000
_cell.angle_alpha   90.00
_cell.angle_beta   90.00
_cell.angle_gamma   90.00
#
_symmetry.space_group_name_H-M   'P 1'
#
loop_
_entity.id
_entity.type
_entity.pdbx_description
1 polymer ?
#
loop_
_entity_poly.entity_id
_entity_poly.type
_entity_poly.pdbx_seq_one_letter_code
_entity_poly.pdbx_strand_id
1 'polypeptide(L)'
;MCQTSRQQPSGPPMPTLTSSHAAEPGLADLIREQGFVHLEAHQARRILELAGGLADWAAFAGSWNDLALDTYMADGGRYRRRRHAVLMVDGKGRVERAPHQPHYQGLEYNGLNGGIERWFEPVVPEVADGASLQAILKACHAAFQSLAPDAAAWKVELHQFRIEAGPGSDGKPTPEGMHRDGVDYVLVLLVRRENVASGTTMLAHSEKRPIGSFTLTEPLDSVLLDDRRVYHGVTPVMPIDPARPAYRDVLVVTFRKSA
;
A
#
# COMPACT_ATOMS: atom_id res chain seq x y z
N MET A 1 -70.78 46.43 -6.08
CA MET A 1 -69.32 46.30 -6.19
C MET A 1 -68.98 44.83 -6.24
N CYS A 2 -68.68 44.34 -7.42
CA CYS A 2 -68.42 42.90 -7.64
C CYS A 2 -66.91 42.68 -7.75
N GLN A 3 -66.36 41.92 -6.82
CA GLN A 3 -64.91 41.54 -6.86
C GLN A 3 -64.77 40.18 -7.56
N THR A 4 -64.20 40.19 -8.73
CA THR A 4 -63.80 39.00 -9.48
C THR A 4 -62.45 38.51 -9.02
N SER A 5 -62.41 37.37 -8.33
CA SER A 5 -61.16 36.63 -8.00
C SER A 5 -60.63 35.91 -9.26
N ARG A 6 -59.42 36.27 -9.67
CA ARG A 6 -58.67 35.54 -10.73
C ARG A 6 -58.04 34.31 -10.13
N GLN A 7 -58.44 33.14 -10.62
CA GLN A 7 -57.70 31.89 -10.43
C GLN A 7 -56.40 31.90 -11.28
N GLN A 8 -55.24 31.63 -10.65
CA GLN A 8 -53.99 31.37 -11.35
C GLN A 8 -53.96 29.92 -11.84
N PRO A 9 -53.42 29.65 -13.03
CA PRO A 9 -53.28 28.28 -13.52
C PRO A 9 -52.12 27.57 -12.80
N SER A 10 -52.41 26.37 -12.29
CA SER A 10 -51.45 25.43 -11.74
C SER A 10 -50.49 24.93 -12.85
N GLY A 11 -49.20 25.23 -12.73
CA GLY A 11 -48.16 24.67 -13.61
C GLY A 11 -47.99 23.16 -13.41
N PRO A 12 -47.39 22.47 -14.38
CA PRO A 12 -47.18 21.03 -14.29
C PRO A 12 -46.21 20.67 -13.16
N PRO A 13 -46.37 19.48 -12.53
CA PRO A 13 -45.49 19.07 -11.44
C PRO A 13 -44.04 18.91 -11.94
N MET A 14 -43.11 19.46 -11.19
CA MET A 14 -41.67 19.29 -11.41
C MET A 14 -41.29 17.80 -11.36
N PRO A 15 -40.45 17.29 -12.27
CA PRO A 15 -39.99 15.92 -12.20
C PRO A 15 -39.12 15.74 -10.94
N THR A 16 -39.51 14.78 -10.11
CA THR A 16 -38.72 14.33 -8.97
C THR A 16 -37.45 13.70 -9.51
N LEU A 17 -36.28 14.31 -9.24
CA LEU A 17 -34.97 13.72 -9.50
C LEU A 17 -34.88 12.48 -8.63
N THR A 18 -35.05 11.30 -9.22
CA THR A 18 -34.61 10.04 -8.64
C THR A 18 -33.10 10.05 -8.65
N SER A 19 -32.48 10.34 -7.50
CA SER A 19 -31.09 10.18 -7.26
C SER A 19 -30.76 8.69 -7.40
N SER A 20 -30.26 8.29 -8.58
CA SER A 20 -29.60 7.01 -8.74
C SER A 20 -28.31 7.10 -7.98
N HIS A 21 -28.24 6.56 -6.76
CA HIS A 21 -27.00 6.26 -6.07
C HIS A 21 -26.31 5.15 -6.90
N ALA A 22 -25.50 5.55 -7.88
CA ALA A 22 -24.49 4.65 -8.40
C ALA A 22 -23.63 4.26 -7.21
N ALA A 23 -23.53 2.96 -6.91
CA ALA A 23 -22.65 2.47 -5.86
C ALA A 23 -21.23 2.97 -6.16
N GLU A 24 -20.54 3.50 -5.15
CA GLU A 24 -19.15 3.91 -5.31
C GLU A 24 -18.33 2.72 -5.82
N PRO A 25 -17.44 2.91 -6.81
CA PRO A 25 -16.65 1.83 -7.38
C PRO A 25 -15.80 1.18 -6.29
N GLY A 26 -15.79 -0.16 -6.26
CA GLY A 26 -14.97 -0.92 -5.33
C GLY A 26 -13.46 -0.79 -5.63
N LEU A 27 -12.60 -1.16 -4.68
CA LEU A 27 -11.14 -1.13 -4.87
C LEU A 27 -10.70 -1.88 -6.12
N ALA A 28 -11.28 -3.05 -6.36
CA ALA A 28 -10.96 -3.87 -7.53
C ALA A 28 -11.33 -3.15 -8.84
N ASP A 29 -12.43 -2.41 -8.88
CA ASP A 29 -12.86 -1.71 -10.09
C ASP A 29 -11.91 -0.56 -10.40
N LEU A 30 -11.50 0.21 -9.40
CA LEU A 30 -10.52 1.29 -9.56
C LEU A 30 -9.15 0.75 -10.03
N ILE A 31 -8.68 -0.34 -9.45
CA ILE A 31 -7.40 -0.97 -9.87
C ILE A 31 -7.54 -1.52 -11.30
N ARG A 32 -8.67 -2.13 -11.65
CA ARG A 32 -8.92 -2.66 -13.01
C ARG A 32 -8.88 -1.54 -14.05
N GLU A 33 -9.48 -0.41 -13.74
CA GLU A 33 -9.55 0.74 -14.64
C GLU A 33 -8.21 1.47 -14.75
N GLN A 34 -7.65 1.91 -13.62
CA GLN A 34 -6.52 2.84 -13.55
C GLN A 34 -5.16 2.14 -13.36
N GLY A 35 -5.15 0.86 -12.96
CA GLY A 35 -3.96 0.11 -12.57
C GLY A 35 -3.56 0.32 -11.10
N PHE A 36 -4.15 1.28 -10.41
CA PHE A 36 -3.87 1.59 -9.01
C PHE A 36 -5.06 2.27 -8.33
N VAL A 37 -5.02 2.31 -7.00
CA VAL A 37 -5.87 3.18 -6.17
C VAL A 37 -5.05 3.75 -5.02
N HIS A 38 -5.09 5.07 -4.86
CA HIS A 38 -4.57 5.77 -3.69
C HIS A 38 -5.70 5.95 -2.68
N LEU A 39 -5.48 5.56 -1.44
CA LEU A 39 -6.42 5.70 -0.33
C LEU A 39 -5.84 6.65 0.71
N GLU A 40 -6.58 7.68 1.03
CA GLU A 40 -6.29 8.50 2.19
C GLU A 40 -6.57 7.73 3.48
N ALA A 41 -5.94 8.10 4.57
CA ALA A 41 -6.01 7.42 5.87
C ALA A 41 -7.44 7.12 6.33
N HIS A 42 -8.36 8.05 6.15
CA HIS A 42 -9.76 7.86 6.55
C HIS A 42 -10.49 6.79 5.72
N GLN A 43 -10.19 6.68 4.42
CA GLN A 43 -10.74 5.67 3.52
C GLN A 43 -10.17 4.29 3.86
N ALA A 44 -8.83 4.20 4.00
CA ALA A 44 -8.17 2.97 4.39
C ALA A 44 -8.67 2.48 5.76
N ARG A 45 -8.82 3.37 6.75
CA ARG A 45 -9.35 3.02 8.07
C ARG A 45 -10.73 2.38 7.99
N ARG A 46 -11.67 2.97 7.25
CA ARG A 46 -13.02 2.40 7.06
C ARG A 46 -12.98 0.99 6.48
N ILE A 47 -12.14 0.76 5.48
CA ILE A 47 -11.98 -0.54 4.83
C ILE A 47 -11.42 -1.56 5.84
N LEU A 48 -10.38 -1.19 6.59
CA LEU A 48 -9.73 -2.07 7.55
C LEU A 48 -10.61 -2.39 8.76
N GLU A 49 -11.41 -1.43 9.23
CA GLU A 49 -12.40 -1.65 10.28
C GLU A 49 -13.46 -2.68 9.86
N LEU A 50 -13.93 -2.61 8.62
CA LEU A 50 -14.85 -3.61 8.06
C LEU A 50 -14.18 -4.98 7.84
N ALA A 51 -12.88 -5.00 7.60
CA ALA A 51 -12.12 -6.23 7.36
C ALA A 51 -11.74 -6.99 8.64
N GLY A 52 -11.75 -6.36 9.82
CA GLY A 52 -11.40 -7.01 11.10
C GLY A 52 -10.94 -6.05 12.19
N GLY A 53 -10.66 -4.81 11.83
CA GLY A 53 -10.31 -3.75 12.76
C GLY A 53 -8.81 -3.57 13.00
N LEU A 54 -8.49 -2.56 13.80
CA LEU A 54 -7.14 -2.08 14.09
C LEU A 54 -6.89 -2.06 15.60
N ALA A 55 -7.41 -3.06 16.33
CA ALA A 55 -7.38 -3.06 17.80
C ALA A 55 -5.96 -3.04 18.39
N ASP A 56 -4.99 -3.61 17.69
CA ASP A 56 -3.58 -3.68 18.08
C ASP A 56 -2.69 -2.68 17.31
N TRP A 57 -3.26 -1.67 16.62
CA TRP A 57 -2.50 -0.76 15.76
C TRP A 57 -1.28 -0.12 16.43
N ALA A 58 -1.39 0.26 17.71
CA ALA A 58 -0.27 0.86 18.43
C ALA A 58 0.90 -0.11 18.60
N ALA A 59 0.63 -1.38 18.93
CA ALA A 59 1.63 -2.43 19.05
C ALA A 59 2.20 -2.80 17.67
N PHE A 60 1.33 -2.93 16.66
CA PHE A 60 1.71 -3.16 15.28
C PHE A 60 2.70 -2.09 14.79
N ALA A 61 2.34 -0.80 14.89
CA ALA A 61 3.21 0.31 14.51
C ALA A 61 4.48 0.39 15.36
N GLY A 62 4.41 0.05 16.65
CA GLY A 62 5.54 -0.01 17.56
C GLY A 62 6.62 -1.01 17.13
N SER A 63 6.25 -2.08 16.44
CA SER A 63 7.18 -3.14 16.00
C SER A 63 8.25 -2.67 15.00
N TRP A 64 8.07 -1.51 14.36
CA TRP A 64 9.07 -0.90 13.50
C TRP A 64 10.30 -0.38 14.28
N ASN A 65 10.21 -0.20 15.59
CA ASN A 65 11.34 0.28 16.39
C ASN A 65 12.45 -0.77 16.57
N ASP A 66 12.15 -2.05 16.32
CA ASP A 66 13.08 -3.17 16.49
C ASP A 66 13.51 -3.82 15.17
N LEU A 67 13.39 -3.09 14.05
CA LEU A 67 13.81 -3.60 12.75
C LEU A 67 15.34 -3.69 12.64
N ALA A 68 15.84 -4.82 12.14
CA ALA A 68 17.25 -5.01 11.85
C ALA A 68 17.69 -4.20 10.62
N LEU A 69 18.97 -3.83 10.60
CA LEU A 69 19.58 -3.16 9.46
C LEU A 69 19.58 -4.07 8.23
N ASP A 70 19.18 -3.52 7.08
CA ASP A 70 19.33 -4.19 5.79
C ASP A 70 20.81 -4.15 5.37
N THR A 71 21.47 -5.30 5.37
CA THR A 71 22.89 -5.45 5.00
C THR A 71 23.12 -5.77 3.52
N TYR A 72 22.04 -5.84 2.73
CA TYR A 72 22.09 -6.19 1.30
C TYR A 72 21.98 -4.99 0.37
N MET A 73 22.25 -3.79 0.88
CA MET A 73 22.21 -2.57 0.08
C MET A 73 23.47 -2.44 -0.78
N ALA A 74 23.33 -2.62 -2.11
CA ALA A 74 24.45 -2.59 -3.04
C ALA A 74 25.10 -1.21 -3.18
N ASP A 75 24.38 -0.13 -2.84
CA ASP A 75 24.92 1.24 -2.77
C ASP A 75 25.70 1.52 -1.48
N GLY A 76 25.86 0.52 -0.62
CA GLY A 76 26.53 0.64 0.70
C GLY A 76 25.71 1.42 1.73
N GLY A 77 24.46 1.79 1.41
CA GLY A 77 23.57 2.56 2.27
C GLY A 77 23.22 1.84 3.56
N ARG A 78 23.13 2.59 4.67
CA ARG A 78 22.72 2.08 6.00
C ARG A 78 21.44 2.74 6.49
N TYR A 79 20.67 3.26 5.57
CA TYR A 79 19.45 4.03 5.81
C TYR A 79 18.18 3.16 5.81
N ARG A 80 18.27 1.82 5.57
CA ARG A 80 17.11 0.93 5.52
C ARG A 80 17.19 -0.13 6.59
N ARG A 81 16.10 -0.25 7.36
CA ARG A 81 15.88 -1.37 8.26
C ARG A 81 14.66 -2.15 7.80
N ARG A 82 14.65 -3.47 8.03
CA ARG A 82 13.52 -4.29 7.58
C ARG A 82 13.39 -5.61 8.34
N ARG A 83 12.17 -6.16 8.26
CA ARG A 83 11.84 -7.57 8.48
C ARG A 83 11.07 -8.10 7.28
N HIS A 84 11.07 -9.41 7.13
CA HIS A 84 10.42 -10.10 6.02
C HIS A 84 9.69 -11.35 6.51
N ALA A 85 8.56 -11.68 5.88
CA ALA A 85 7.91 -12.97 6.04
C ALA A 85 7.20 -13.36 4.74
N VAL A 86 7.00 -14.67 4.57
CA VAL A 86 6.20 -15.24 3.48
C VAL A 86 4.97 -15.91 4.07
N LEU A 87 3.83 -15.63 3.47
CA LEU A 87 2.56 -16.25 3.79
C LEU A 87 1.99 -16.92 2.54
N MET A 88 1.19 -17.96 2.75
CA MET A 88 0.31 -18.52 1.72
C MET A 88 -1.13 -18.13 2.07
N VAL A 89 -1.85 -17.61 1.08
CA VAL A 89 -3.26 -17.25 1.24
C VAL A 89 -4.06 -18.01 0.20
N ASP A 90 -4.98 -18.88 0.63
CA ASP A 90 -5.81 -19.64 -0.29
C ASP A 90 -6.90 -18.76 -0.94
N GLY A 91 -7.59 -19.29 -1.96
CA GLY A 91 -8.65 -18.57 -2.68
C GLY A 91 -9.85 -18.17 -1.79
N LYS A 92 -9.93 -18.69 -0.56
CA LYS A 92 -10.95 -18.33 0.45
C LYS A 92 -10.43 -17.29 1.45
N GLY A 93 -9.18 -16.87 1.33
CA GLY A 93 -8.55 -15.90 2.21
C GLY A 93 -7.99 -16.47 3.52
N ARG A 94 -7.87 -17.81 3.64
CA ARG A 94 -7.20 -18.42 4.79
C ARG A 94 -5.69 -18.21 4.67
N VAL A 95 -5.10 -17.64 5.71
CA VAL A 95 -3.68 -17.28 5.79
C VAL A 95 -2.93 -18.41 6.52
N GLU A 96 -1.81 -18.82 5.95
CA GLU A 96 -0.85 -19.75 6.58
C GLU A 96 0.56 -19.16 6.45
N ARG A 97 1.32 -19.17 7.55
CA ARG A 97 2.70 -18.68 7.54
C ARG A 97 3.62 -19.76 6.97
N ALA A 98 4.36 -19.40 5.92
CA ALA A 98 5.41 -20.27 5.39
C ALA A 98 6.65 -20.29 6.32
N PRO A 99 7.48 -21.34 6.25
CA PRO A 99 8.78 -21.36 6.91
C PRO A 99 9.60 -20.11 6.54
N HIS A 100 10.46 -19.68 7.47
CA HIS A 100 11.40 -18.58 7.20
C HIS A 100 12.27 -18.90 5.99
N GLN A 101 12.30 -18.01 5.04
CA GLN A 101 12.97 -18.17 3.75
C GLN A 101 13.50 -16.84 3.26
N PRO A 102 14.48 -16.84 2.33
CA PRO A 102 15.02 -15.61 1.79
C PRO A 102 14.01 -14.90 0.89
N HIS A 103 14.13 -13.59 0.82
CA HIS A 103 13.52 -12.81 -0.25
C HIS A 103 14.40 -12.88 -1.50
N TYR A 104 13.81 -13.18 -2.63
CA TYR A 104 14.46 -13.18 -3.93
C TYR A 104 13.69 -12.32 -4.94
N GLN A 105 14.42 -11.50 -5.67
CA GLN A 105 13.89 -10.70 -6.77
C GLN A 105 14.88 -10.78 -7.94
N GLY A 106 14.39 -11.02 -9.15
CA GLY A 106 15.24 -11.09 -10.33
C GLY A 106 15.88 -9.74 -10.68
N LEU A 107 17.01 -9.79 -11.39
CA LEU A 107 17.71 -8.59 -11.85
C LEU A 107 16.87 -7.74 -12.82
N GLU A 108 15.94 -8.36 -13.53
CA GLU A 108 15.00 -7.67 -14.43
C GLU A 108 14.03 -6.73 -13.71
N TYR A 109 13.76 -7.01 -12.42
CA TYR A 109 12.89 -6.18 -11.56
C TYR A 109 13.69 -5.26 -10.65
N ASN A 110 14.85 -5.70 -10.18
CA ASN A 110 15.73 -4.92 -9.32
C ASN A 110 17.18 -5.05 -9.77
N GLY A 111 17.58 -4.18 -10.69
CA GLY A 111 18.94 -4.18 -11.23
C GLY A 111 20.03 -3.82 -10.22
N LEU A 112 19.66 -3.22 -9.07
CA LEU A 112 20.61 -2.80 -8.04
C LEU A 112 20.84 -3.89 -6.98
N ASN A 113 19.74 -4.46 -6.44
CA ASN A 113 19.77 -5.37 -5.29
C ASN A 113 19.21 -6.76 -5.61
N GLY A 114 18.86 -7.06 -6.86
CA GLY A 114 18.31 -8.34 -7.31
C GLY A 114 19.37 -9.41 -7.56
N GLY A 115 18.91 -10.60 -7.96
CA GLY A 115 19.76 -11.72 -8.38
C GLY A 115 20.40 -12.52 -7.25
N ILE A 116 20.16 -12.17 -6.00
CA ILE A 116 20.70 -12.86 -4.81
C ILE A 116 19.58 -13.18 -3.82
N GLU A 117 19.75 -14.24 -3.06
CA GLU A 117 18.93 -14.55 -1.89
C GLU A 117 19.30 -13.63 -0.73
N ARG A 118 18.31 -12.94 -0.17
CA ARG A 118 18.47 -11.98 0.92
C ARG A 118 17.73 -12.48 2.15
N TRP A 119 18.47 -12.89 3.16
CA TRP A 119 17.94 -13.40 4.43
C TRP A 119 17.76 -12.22 5.39
N PHE A 120 16.51 -11.85 5.63
CA PHE A 120 16.17 -10.79 6.58
C PHE A 120 15.62 -11.39 7.86
N GLU A 121 15.72 -10.63 8.97
CA GLU A 121 15.03 -11.00 10.20
C GLU A 121 13.53 -11.23 9.94
N PRO A 122 12.95 -12.30 10.52
CA PRO A 122 11.54 -12.61 10.31
C PRO A 122 10.62 -11.56 10.97
N VAL A 123 9.48 -11.29 10.34
CA VAL A 123 8.36 -10.63 11.02
C VAL A 123 7.97 -11.45 12.25
N VAL A 124 7.86 -10.80 13.42
CA VAL A 124 7.55 -11.51 14.66
C VAL A 124 6.11 -12.04 14.66
N PRO A 125 5.83 -13.16 15.37
CA PRO A 125 4.50 -13.75 15.39
C PRO A 125 3.41 -12.78 15.83
N GLU A 126 3.69 -11.96 16.83
CA GLU A 126 2.73 -10.98 17.38
C GLU A 126 2.26 -9.97 16.34
N VAL A 127 3.09 -9.66 15.35
CA VAL A 127 2.74 -8.82 14.19
C VAL A 127 2.02 -9.64 13.13
N ALA A 128 2.54 -10.83 12.82
CA ALA A 128 1.99 -11.69 11.76
C ALA A 128 0.55 -12.15 12.07
N ASP A 129 0.26 -12.44 13.33
CA ASP A 129 -1.03 -12.94 13.81
C ASP A 129 -1.93 -11.82 14.36
N GLY A 130 -1.42 -10.58 14.41
CA GLY A 130 -2.09 -9.41 14.95
C GLY A 130 -3.31 -8.97 14.13
N ALA A 131 -4.31 -8.39 14.80
CA ALA A 131 -5.57 -7.97 14.18
C ALA A 131 -5.37 -6.99 13.02
N SER A 132 -4.46 -6.03 13.18
CA SER A 132 -4.17 -5.02 12.13
C SER A 132 -3.63 -5.66 10.86
N LEU A 133 -2.66 -6.59 10.96
CA LEU A 133 -2.14 -7.25 9.78
C LEU A 133 -3.18 -8.17 9.14
N GLN A 134 -3.95 -8.91 9.94
CA GLN A 134 -5.02 -9.78 9.43
C GLN A 134 -6.10 -8.98 8.70
N ALA A 135 -6.48 -7.81 9.20
CA ALA A 135 -7.42 -6.91 8.51
C ALA A 135 -6.84 -6.39 7.18
N ILE A 136 -5.55 -6.01 7.16
CA ILE A 136 -4.85 -5.59 5.94
C ILE A 136 -4.83 -6.71 4.90
N LEU A 137 -4.43 -7.93 5.29
CA LEU A 137 -4.39 -9.08 4.40
C LEU A 137 -5.78 -9.43 3.84
N LYS A 138 -6.81 -9.38 4.67
CA LYS A 138 -8.19 -9.66 4.26
C LYS A 138 -8.70 -8.61 3.27
N ALA A 139 -8.42 -7.33 3.49
CA ALA A 139 -8.79 -6.26 2.56
C ALA A 139 -8.07 -6.40 1.21
N CYS A 140 -6.76 -6.67 1.23
CA CYS A 140 -5.97 -6.94 0.02
C CYS A 140 -6.48 -8.17 -0.73
N HIS A 141 -6.70 -9.28 -0.02
CA HIS A 141 -7.20 -10.52 -0.62
C HIS A 141 -8.57 -10.28 -1.29
N ALA A 142 -9.51 -9.61 -0.64
CA ALA A 142 -10.81 -9.32 -1.21
C ALA A 142 -10.71 -8.53 -2.54
N ALA A 143 -9.84 -7.52 -2.60
CA ALA A 143 -9.62 -6.73 -3.80
C ALA A 143 -8.91 -7.55 -4.90
N PHE A 144 -7.79 -8.21 -4.58
CA PHE A 144 -6.96 -8.90 -5.56
C PHE A 144 -7.56 -10.21 -6.06
N GLN A 145 -8.29 -10.94 -5.20
CA GLN A 145 -9.04 -12.13 -5.61
C GLN A 145 -10.18 -11.77 -6.59
N SER A 146 -10.81 -10.61 -6.40
CA SER A 146 -11.82 -10.09 -7.35
C SER A 146 -11.21 -9.70 -8.72
N LEU A 147 -9.95 -9.29 -8.75
CA LEU A 147 -9.21 -9.00 -9.99
C LEU A 147 -8.69 -10.26 -10.69
N ALA A 148 -8.48 -11.33 -9.95
CA ALA A 148 -7.97 -12.60 -10.44
C ALA A 148 -8.73 -13.78 -9.82
N PRO A 149 -10.00 -13.98 -10.21
CA PRO A 149 -10.88 -14.99 -9.62
C PRO A 149 -10.41 -16.45 -9.88
N ASP A 150 -9.52 -16.62 -10.85
CA ASP A 150 -8.86 -17.88 -11.21
C ASP A 150 -7.69 -18.25 -10.29
N ALA A 151 -7.22 -17.35 -9.44
CA ALA A 151 -6.13 -17.63 -8.53
C ALA A 151 -6.55 -18.63 -7.44
N ALA A 152 -5.95 -19.82 -7.45
CA ALA A 152 -6.22 -20.86 -6.45
C ALA A 152 -5.62 -20.52 -5.08
N ALA A 153 -4.45 -19.87 -5.09
CA ALA A 153 -3.75 -19.40 -3.91
C ALA A 153 -2.79 -18.24 -4.27
N TRP A 154 -2.30 -17.57 -3.24
CA TRP A 154 -1.35 -16.47 -3.33
C TRP A 154 -0.12 -16.75 -2.47
N LYS A 155 1.07 -16.57 -3.04
CA LYS A 155 2.28 -16.32 -2.27
C LYS A 155 2.28 -14.85 -1.92
N VAL A 156 2.27 -14.55 -0.62
CA VAL A 156 2.26 -13.18 -0.10
C VAL A 156 3.57 -12.92 0.63
N GLU A 157 4.27 -11.84 0.26
CA GLU A 157 5.45 -11.43 0.99
C GLU A 157 5.15 -10.14 1.77
N LEU A 158 5.55 -10.15 3.04
CA LEU A 158 5.43 -9.03 3.96
C LEU A 158 6.79 -8.38 4.13
N HIS A 159 6.85 -7.06 3.98
CA HIS A 159 8.05 -6.28 4.22
C HIS A 159 7.74 -5.13 5.16
N GLN A 160 8.29 -5.17 6.36
CA GLN A 160 8.35 -4.00 7.22
C GLN A 160 9.59 -3.21 6.83
N PHE A 161 9.44 -1.97 6.40
CA PHE A 161 10.55 -1.08 6.05
C PHE A 161 10.55 0.16 6.91
N ARG A 162 11.71 0.50 7.48
CA ARG A 162 12.04 1.85 7.95
C ARG A 162 13.12 2.42 7.04
N ILE A 163 12.86 3.60 6.51
CA ILE A 163 13.82 4.40 5.75
C ILE A 163 14.23 5.57 6.62
N GLU A 164 15.48 5.56 7.06
CA GLU A 164 16.07 6.60 7.91
C GLU A 164 16.73 7.66 7.03
N ALA A 165 16.68 8.92 7.47
CA ALA A 165 17.43 10.03 6.89
C ALA A 165 18.20 10.74 7.99
N GLY A 166 19.32 11.36 7.65
CA GLY A 166 20.17 12.04 8.63
C GLY A 166 20.96 13.19 8.03
N PRO A 167 21.77 13.87 8.83
CA PRO A 167 22.60 14.96 8.36
C PRO A 167 23.51 14.53 7.20
N GLY A 168 23.30 15.14 6.02
CA GLY A 168 24.08 14.84 4.81
C GLY A 168 23.81 13.45 4.19
N SER A 169 22.74 12.74 4.62
CA SER A 169 22.39 11.42 4.09
C SER A 169 20.88 11.30 3.90
N ASP A 170 20.46 11.30 2.65
CA ASP A 170 19.07 11.06 2.28
C ASP A 170 18.71 9.58 2.45
N GLY A 171 17.51 9.32 2.96
CA GLY A 171 16.94 7.98 2.93
C GLY A 171 16.34 7.69 1.56
N LYS A 172 16.70 6.57 0.93
CA LYS A 172 16.21 6.20 -0.39
C LYS A 172 15.25 5.03 -0.29
N PRO A 173 13.91 5.26 -0.38
CA PRO A 173 12.93 4.17 -0.35
C PRO A 173 13.10 3.19 -1.51
N THR A 174 13.37 3.70 -2.71
CA THR A 174 13.59 2.92 -3.93
C THR A 174 14.90 3.37 -4.59
N PRO A 175 16.07 2.91 -4.10
CA PRO A 175 17.37 3.32 -4.63
C PRO A 175 17.59 2.92 -6.09
N GLU A 176 16.86 1.90 -6.56
CA GLU A 176 16.79 1.45 -7.95
C GLU A 176 15.95 2.37 -8.86
N GLY A 177 15.22 3.33 -8.27
CA GLY A 177 14.34 4.24 -9.00
C GLY A 177 12.97 3.65 -9.32
N MET A 178 12.43 3.97 -10.50
CA MET A 178 11.15 3.45 -10.99
C MET A 178 11.27 1.98 -11.39
N HIS A 179 10.51 1.11 -10.74
CA HIS A 179 10.59 -0.34 -10.92
C HIS A 179 9.21 -1.00 -10.81
N ARG A 180 9.17 -2.30 -11.02
CA ARG A 180 8.11 -3.24 -10.65
C ARG A 180 8.72 -4.30 -9.74
N ASP A 181 7.92 -4.85 -8.84
CA ASP A 181 8.40 -5.89 -7.92
C ASP A 181 8.46 -7.29 -8.57
N GLY A 182 7.82 -7.45 -9.72
CA GLY A 182 7.71 -8.74 -10.41
C GLY A 182 6.68 -9.67 -9.80
N VAL A 183 5.62 -9.10 -9.26
CA VAL A 183 4.47 -9.80 -8.66
C VAL A 183 3.17 -9.45 -9.40
N ASP A 184 2.01 -9.91 -8.93
CA ASP A 184 0.74 -9.51 -9.53
C ASP A 184 0.24 -8.19 -8.95
N TYR A 185 0.19 -8.06 -7.62
CA TYR A 185 -0.35 -6.90 -6.94
C TYR A 185 0.51 -6.49 -5.73
N VAL A 186 0.46 -5.20 -5.41
CA VAL A 186 1.21 -4.62 -4.29
C VAL A 186 0.30 -3.69 -3.49
N LEU A 187 0.42 -3.75 -2.16
CA LEU A 187 0.01 -2.71 -1.24
C LEU A 187 1.26 -2.04 -0.67
N VAL A 188 1.28 -0.70 -0.66
CA VAL A 188 2.18 0.10 0.18
C VAL A 188 1.33 0.90 1.15
N LEU A 189 1.55 0.71 2.45
CA LEU A 189 0.80 1.37 3.51
C LEU A 189 1.75 2.13 4.43
N LEU A 190 1.49 3.40 4.66
CA LEU A 190 2.26 4.22 5.60
C LEU A 190 1.89 3.87 7.03
N VAL A 191 2.89 3.53 7.83
CA VAL A 191 2.74 3.24 9.26
C VAL A 191 3.09 4.47 10.09
N ARG A 192 4.17 5.14 9.75
CA ARG A 192 4.63 6.36 10.42
C ARG A 192 5.53 7.18 9.52
N ARG A 193 5.49 8.49 9.73
CA ARG A 193 6.38 9.46 9.12
C ARG A 193 6.79 10.47 10.18
N GLU A 194 8.10 10.58 10.44
CA GLU A 194 8.63 11.44 11.50
C GLU A 194 9.74 12.31 10.96
N ASN A 195 9.60 13.63 11.10
CA ASN A 195 10.62 14.61 10.77
C ASN A 195 11.24 14.49 9.38
N VAL A 196 10.48 14.04 8.37
CA VAL A 196 10.96 13.90 6.99
C VAL A 196 10.16 14.73 6.00
N ALA A 197 10.86 15.35 5.07
CA ALA A 197 10.32 15.98 3.87
C ALA A 197 10.41 15.01 2.68
N SER A 198 9.70 15.31 1.58
CA SER A 198 9.69 14.53 0.33
C SER A 198 9.14 13.11 0.51
N GLY A 199 9.68 12.10 -0.16
CA GLY A 199 9.15 10.75 -0.17
C GLY A 199 7.87 10.64 -1.00
N THR A 200 7.82 11.38 -2.12
CA THR A 200 6.72 11.37 -3.07
C THR A 200 6.74 10.07 -3.86
N THR A 201 5.63 9.36 -3.85
CA THR A 201 5.39 8.19 -4.70
C THR A 201 5.09 8.68 -6.11
N MET A 202 5.77 8.12 -7.08
CA MET A 202 5.56 8.35 -8.51
C MET A 202 5.06 7.05 -9.15
N LEU A 203 4.07 7.17 -10.02
CA LEU A 203 3.49 6.05 -10.75
C LEU A 203 3.59 6.31 -12.25
N ALA A 204 3.89 5.27 -13.02
CA ALA A 204 3.95 5.33 -14.48
C ALA A 204 3.41 4.05 -15.11
N HIS A 205 2.87 4.14 -16.32
CA HIS A 205 2.57 2.97 -17.14
C HIS A 205 3.84 2.24 -17.58
N SER A 206 3.68 1.03 -18.10
CA SER A 206 4.75 0.19 -18.65
C SER A 206 5.63 0.91 -19.68
N GLU A 207 5.10 1.89 -20.38
CA GLU A 207 5.82 2.77 -21.33
C GLU A 207 6.52 3.95 -20.64
N LYS A 208 6.62 3.94 -19.31
CA LYS A 208 7.18 5.00 -18.45
C LYS A 208 6.47 6.35 -18.57
N ARG A 209 5.22 6.38 -19.05
CA ARG A 209 4.38 7.58 -19.01
C ARG A 209 3.86 7.80 -17.59
N PRO A 210 4.10 8.99 -16.98
CA PRO A 210 3.56 9.31 -15.66
C PRO A 210 2.02 9.21 -15.65
N ILE A 211 1.46 8.59 -14.60
CA ILE A 211 0.02 8.47 -14.40
C ILE A 211 -0.45 9.04 -13.06
N GLY A 212 0.47 9.33 -12.15
CA GLY A 212 0.16 9.94 -10.87
C GLY A 212 1.40 10.16 -10.02
N SER A 213 1.26 11.11 -9.09
CA SER A 213 2.22 11.32 -8.02
C SER A 213 1.51 11.84 -6.78
N PHE A 214 1.89 11.35 -5.61
CA PHE A 214 1.34 11.74 -4.30
C PHE A 214 2.35 11.40 -3.20
N THR A 215 2.16 11.98 -2.04
CA THR A 215 2.95 11.65 -0.85
C THR A 215 2.05 11.02 0.20
N LEU A 216 2.39 9.83 0.69
CA LEU A 216 1.75 9.25 1.86
C LEU A 216 2.21 10.05 3.08
N THR A 217 1.29 10.70 3.79
CA THR A 217 1.61 11.65 4.88
C THR A 217 1.06 11.23 6.23
N GLU A 218 -0.13 10.61 6.23
CA GLU A 218 -0.81 10.18 7.44
C GLU A 218 -0.73 8.66 7.63
N PRO A 219 -0.61 8.15 8.85
CA PRO A 219 -0.70 6.71 9.10
C PRO A 219 -1.97 6.13 8.50
N LEU A 220 -1.84 5.02 7.76
CA LEU A 220 -2.83 4.34 6.93
C LEU A 220 -2.98 4.88 5.50
N ASP A 221 -2.43 6.06 5.15
CA ASP A 221 -2.35 6.40 3.73
C ASP A 221 -1.74 5.22 2.97
N SER A 222 -2.36 4.84 1.87
CA SER A 222 -1.93 3.63 1.16
C SER A 222 -2.16 3.71 -0.34
N VAL A 223 -1.43 2.90 -1.07
CA VAL A 223 -1.65 2.64 -2.49
C VAL A 223 -1.70 1.15 -2.75
N LEU A 224 -2.71 0.71 -3.50
CA LEU A 224 -2.78 -0.63 -4.06
C LEU A 224 -2.59 -0.52 -5.57
N LEU A 225 -1.80 -1.42 -6.16
CA LEU A 225 -1.51 -1.36 -7.58
C LEU A 225 -1.39 -2.76 -8.23
N ASP A 226 -1.67 -2.81 -9.53
CA ASP A 226 -1.36 -3.94 -10.42
C ASP A 226 0.09 -3.78 -10.90
N ASP A 227 1.00 -4.57 -10.32
CA ASP A 227 2.44 -4.48 -10.58
C ASP A 227 2.82 -4.84 -12.02
N ARG A 228 1.96 -5.59 -12.71
CA ARG A 228 2.18 -5.93 -14.13
C ARG A 228 1.96 -4.74 -15.07
N ARG A 229 1.19 -3.72 -14.63
CA ARG A 229 0.78 -2.57 -15.43
C ARG A 229 1.44 -1.26 -15.00
N VAL A 230 1.86 -1.17 -13.72
CA VAL A 230 2.30 0.09 -13.11
C VAL A 230 3.73 -0.04 -12.60
N TYR A 231 4.60 0.84 -13.10
CA TYR A 231 5.89 1.13 -12.48
C TYR A 231 5.68 2.09 -11.32
N HIS A 232 6.40 1.88 -10.24
CA HIS A 232 6.35 2.75 -9.08
C HIS A 232 7.76 3.07 -8.55
N GLY A 233 7.87 4.20 -7.88
CA GLY A 233 9.10 4.62 -7.23
C GLY A 233 8.81 5.73 -6.24
N VAL A 234 9.74 5.98 -5.33
CA VAL A 234 9.57 6.99 -4.28
C VAL A 234 10.81 7.87 -4.22
N THR A 235 10.61 9.19 -4.25
CA THR A 235 11.72 10.13 -4.11
C THR A 235 12.41 9.99 -2.76
N PRO A 236 13.72 10.32 -2.65
CA PRO A 236 14.43 10.30 -1.38
C PRO A 236 13.70 11.11 -0.30
N VAL A 237 13.81 10.68 0.95
CA VAL A 237 13.36 11.43 2.12
C VAL A 237 14.54 12.15 2.77
N MET A 238 14.31 13.39 3.20
CA MET A 238 15.30 14.26 3.84
C MET A 238 14.82 14.68 5.22
N PRO A 239 15.71 14.89 6.21
CA PRO A 239 15.29 15.40 7.49
C PRO A 239 14.80 16.86 7.35
N ILE A 240 13.70 17.21 8.02
CA ILE A 240 13.24 18.60 8.15
C ILE A 240 14.15 19.34 9.13
N ASP A 241 14.40 18.71 10.28
CA ASP A 241 15.34 19.16 11.30
C ASP A 241 16.49 18.15 11.41
N PRO A 242 17.71 18.49 10.97
CA PRO A 242 18.85 17.56 11.01
C PRO A 242 19.30 17.14 12.41
N ALA A 243 18.87 17.85 13.45
CA ALA A 243 19.20 17.54 14.84
C ALA A 243 18.27 16.47 15.47
N ARG A 244 17.23 16.06 14.76
CA ARG A 244 16.23 15.11 15.23
C ARG A 244 16.22 13.83 14.40
N PRO A 245 15.86 12.66 14.99
CA PRO A 245 15.61 11.47 14.20
C PRO A 245 14.60 11.72 13.08
N ALA A 246 14.89 11.19 11.89
CA ALA A 246 14.06 11.36 10.71
C ALA A 246 13.87 10.01 10.00
N TYR A 247 12.63 9.57 9.82
CA TYR A 247 12.35 8.27 9.19
C TYR A 247 10.93 8.19 8.63
N ARG A 248 10.77 7.22 7.72
CA ARG A 248 9.51 6.79 7.13
C ARG A 248 9.36 5.29 7.28
N ASP A 249 8.29 4.86 7.95
CA ASP A 249 7.92 3.47 8.18
C ASP A 249 6.78 3.07 7.24
N VAL A 250 6.95 1.98 6.51
CA VAL A 250 5.91 1.44 5.64
C VAL A 250 5.81 -0.08 5.78
N LEU A 251 4.60 -0.58 5.60
CA LEU A 251 4.34 -1.97 5.28
C LEU A 251 4.19 -2.08 3.75
N VAL A 252 4.96 -2.98 3.14
CA VAL A 252 4.74 -3.42 1.76
C VAL A 252 4.25 -4.87 1.79
N VAL A 253 3.14 -5.13 1.09
CA VAL A 253 2.57 -6.46 0.96
C VAL A 253 2.44 -6.78 -0.52
N THR A 254 3.14 -7.81 -0.98
CA THR A 254 3.07 -8.24 -2.36
C THR A 254 2.27 -9.53 -2.49
N PHE A 255 1.50 -9.64 -3.55
CA PHE A 255 0.70 -10.81 -3.89
C PHE A 255 1.14 -11.36 -5.24
N ARG A 256 1.53 -12.63 -5.27
CA ARG A 256 1.84 -13.36 -6.49
C ARG A 256 0.97 -14.61 -6.55
N LYS A 257 0.31 -14.85 -7.68
CA LYS A 257 -0.43 -16.11 -7.89
C LYS A 257 0.51 -17.30 -7.65
N SER A 258 0.05 -18.24 -6.84
CA SER A 258 0.69 -19.53 -6.68
C SER A 258 0.04 -20.51 -7.67
N ALA A 259 0.88 -21.27 -8.37
CA ALA A 259 0.44 -22.28 -9.30
C ALA A 259 -0.21 -23.45 -8.57
#